data_21a3162c586ab3f3eb55cc4ee38b0ebb
#
_entry.id   21a3162c586ab3f3eb55cc4ee38b0ebb
#
_cell.length_a   1.000
_cell.length_b   1.000
_cell.length_c   1.000
_cell.angle_alpha   90.00
_cell.angle_beta   90.00
_cell.angle_gamma   90.00
#
_symmetry.space_group_name_H-M   'P 1'
#
loop_
_entity.id
_entity.type
_entity.pdbx_description
1 polymer ?
#
loop_
_entity_poly.entity_id
_entity_poly.type
_entity_poly.pdbx_seq_one_letter_code
_entity_poly.pdbx_strand_id
1 'polypeptide(L)'
;MNVRIVRLMGWFGIVAPFIAALMIYVSAGSTPGWSLTEQSLSQLGSGDFGAVLFNSGLAMAGSVMLLFGAALYEFSDGDTVGRIGAALYILSSGIVIGLSLATVEVQPIHDQAATALFVALPLSAAVSSVYAWRRGLKPYAAIGFAAAVVSFGIWVVAGSVTALYELMALAPIGLWQMALGYWMCSQESPYDDL
;
A
#
# COMPACT_ATOMS: atom_id res chain seq x y z
N MET A 1 -19.09 2.73 -13.67
CA MET A 1 -17.84 1.95 -13.54
C MET A 1 -17.42 1.39 -14.90
N ASN A 2 -16.20 1.65 -15.31
CA ASN A 2 -15.63 1.05 -16.53
C ASN A 2 -14.93 -0.28 -16.16
N VAL A 3 -15.59 -1.40 -16.45
CA VAL A 3 -15.12 -2.75 -16.06
C VAL A 3 -13.76 -3.07 -16.66
N ARG A 4 -13.45 -2.63 -17.89
CA ARG A 4 -12.14 -2.86 -18.53
C ARG A 4 -11.00 -2.19 -17.76
N ILE A 5 -11.21 -0.94 -17.34
CA ILE A 5 -10.20 -0.20 -16.55
C ILE A 5 -10.02 -0.87 -15.20
N VAL A 6 -11.11 -1.19 -14.49
CA VAL A 6 -11.06 -1.85 -13.17
C VAL A 6 -10.34 -3.19 -13.27
N ARG A 7 -10.66 -4.03 -14.29
CA ARG A 7 -10.04 -5.32 -14.51
C ARG A 7 -8.55 -5.22 -14.83
N LEU A 8 -8.18 -4.33 -15.78
CA LEU A 8 -6.79 -4.15 -16.17
C LEU A 8 -5.94 -3.61 -15.01
N MET A 9 -6.45 -2.57 -14.34
CA MET A 9 -5.70 -1.92 -13.27
C MET A 9 -5.77 -2.66 -11.93
N GLY A 10 -6.71 -3.59 -11.76
CA GLY A 10 -6.76 -4.51 -10.62
C GLY A 10 -5.49 -5.34 -10.43
N TRP A 11 -4.80 -5.71 -11.53
CA TRP A 11 -3.52 -6.41 -11.49
C TRP A 11 -2.45 -5.66 -10.70
N PHE A 12 -2.46 -4.33 -10.76
CA PHE A 12 -1.51 -3.51 -10.02
C PHE A 12 -1.75 -3.59 -8.50
N GLY A 13 -2.98 -3.91 -8.07
CA GLY A 13 -3.29 -4.22 -6.68
C GLY A 13 -2.60 -5.49 -6.19
N ILE A 14 -2.38 -6.46 -7.08
CA ILE A 14 -1.67 -7.69 -6.75
C ILE A 14 -0.15 -7.47 -6.83
N VAL A 15 0.33 -6.81 -7.88
CA VAL A 15 1.76 -6.69 -8.19
C VAL A 15 2.51 -5.76 -7.23
N ALA A 16 1.90 -4.64 -6.80
CA ALA A 16 2.58 -3.65 -5.98
C ALA A 16 3.12 -4.20 -4.64
N PRO A 17 2.35 -4.98 -3.84
CA PRO A 17 2.88 -5.57 -2.60
C PRO A 17 4.02 -6.55 -2.84
N PHE A 18 4.01 -7.30 -3.95
CA PHE A 18 5.11 -8.19 -4.31
C PHE A 18 6.39 -7.43 -4.66
N ILE A 19 6.28 -6.33 -5.42
CA ILE A 19 7.43 -5.47 -5.70
C ILE A 19 8.01 -4.93 -4.39
N ALA A 20 7.17 -4.37 -3.52
CA ALA A 20 7.61 -3.83 -2.24
C ALA A 20 8.32 -4.90 -1.39
N ALA A 21 7.70 -6.07 -1.22
CA ALA A 21 8.26 -7.17 -0.42
C ALA A 21 9.59 -7.67 -0.99
N LEU A 22 9.67 -7.86 -2.32
CA LEU A 22 10.87 -8.32 -3.00
C LEU A 22 12.03 -7.33 -2.80
N MET A 23 11.76 -6.03 -3.00
CA MET A 23 12.80 -5.02 -2.91
C MET A 23 13.26 -4.79 -1.48
N ILE A 24 12.37 -4.86 -0.49
CA ILE A 24 12.74 -4.88 0.93
C ILE A 24 13.64 -6.08 1.22
N TYR A 25 13.25 -7.29 0.77
CA TYR A 25 14.01 -8.50 1.02
C TYR A 25 15.42 -8.44 0.42
N VAL A 26 15.54 -8.03 -0.85
CA VAL A 26 16.83 -7.93 -1.55
C VAL A 26 17.69 -6.83 -0.94
N SER A 27 17.08 -5.68 -0.60
CA SER A 27 17.81 -4.58 0.06
C SER A 27 18.35 -5.01 1.44
N ALA A 28 17.53 -5.66 2.26
CA ALA A 28 17.95 -6.17 3.56
C ALA A 28 19.12 -7.17 3.43
N GLY A 29 19.05 -8.07 2.46
CA GLY A 29 20.14 -9.01 2.17
C GLY A 29 21.43 -8.34 1.63
N SER A 30 21.32 -7.10 1.12
CA SER A 30 22.43 -6.32 0.56
C SER A 30 22.97 -5.25 1.53
N THR A 31 22.42 -5.17 2.75
CA THR A 31 22.81 -4.17 3.77
C THR A 31 23.41 -4.89 4.99
N PRO A 32 24.75 -5.06 5.07
CA PRO A 32 25.40 -5.75 6.18
C PRO A 32 25.08 -5.09 7.53
N GLY A 33 24.70 -5.90 8.51
CA GLY A 33 24.42 -5.43 9.87
C GLY A 33 23.05 -4.79 10.07
N TRP A 34 22.20 -4.71 9.04
CA TRP A 34 20.83 -4.30 9.23
C TRP A 34 20.02 -5.39 9.94
N SER A 35 19.19 -4.98 10.91
CA SER A 35 18.40 -5.87 11.76
C SER A 35 16.92 -5.51 11.70
N LEU A 36 16.08 -6.49 11.40
CA LEU A 36 14.62 -6.35 11.34
C LEU A 36 14.00 -5.87 12.67
N THR A 37 14.61 -6.24 13.79
CA THR A 37 14.09 -5.98 15.15
C THR A 37 14.70 -4.77 15.83
N GLU A 38 15.77 -4.20 15.27
CA GLU A 38 16.50 -3.09 15.89
C GLU A 38 16.43 -1.80 15.07
N GLN A 39 16.19 -1.93 13.76
CA GLN A 39 16.23 -0.81 12.83
C GLN A 39 14.88 -0.66 12.08
N SER A 40 14.60 0.55 11.58
CA SER A 40 13.43 0.78 10.72
C SER A 40 13.68 0.34 9.28
N LEU A 41 12.60 0.15 8.50
CA LEU A 41 12.71 -0.10 7.05
C LEU A 41 13.40 1.05 6.33
N SER A 42 13.14 2.29 6.75
CA SER A 42 13.70 3.48 6.13
C SER A 42 15.24 3.55 6.22
N GLN A 43 15.84 2.89 7.23
CA GLN A 43 17.30 2.79 7.33
C GLN A 43 17.92 1.92 6.20
N LEU A 44 17.13 1.06 5.56
CA LEU A 44 17.56 0.41 4.31
C LEU A 44 17.75 1.42 3.17
N GLY A 45 17.09 2.57 3.22
CA GLY A 45 17.18 3.64 2.22
C GLY A 45 18.37 4.59 2.39
N SER A 46 19.24 4.36 3.41
CA SER A 46 20.47 5.12 3.63
C SER A 46 21.71 4.24 3.39
N GLY A 47 22.79 4.82 2.89
CA GLY A 47 24.07 4.13 2.63
C GLY A 47 24.26 3.69 1.18
N ASP A 48 24.80 2.49 0.95
CA ASP A 48 25.33 2.04 -0.32
C ASP A 48 24.29 1.36 -1.25
N PHE A 49 24.68 0.22 -1.83
CA PHE A 49 23.91 -0.48 -2.85
C PHE A 49 22.53 -0.94 -2.37
N GLY A 50 22.38 -1.34 -1.11
CA GLY A 50 21.09 -1.70 -0.51
C GLY A 50 20.09 -0.54 -0.54
N ALA A 51 20.58 0.70 -0.33
CA ALA A 51 19.75 1.91 -0.41
C ALA A 51 19.21 2.19 -1.82
N VAL A 52 20.03 1.96 -2.85
CA VAL A 52 19.57 2.08 -4.24
C VAL A 52 18.43 1.11 -4.52
N LEU A 53 18.55 -0.13 -4.07
CA LEU A 53 17.50 -1.16 -4.24
C LEU A 53 16.23 -0.78 -3.48
N PHE A 54 16.34 -0.37 -2.23
CA PHE A 54 15.20 0.02 -1.40
C PHE A 54 14.45 1.21 -1.99
N ASN A 55 15.16 2.31 -2.27
CA ASN A 55 14.54 3.53 -2.77
C ASN A 55 13.96 3.35 -4.18
N SER A 56 14.64 2.63 -5.08
CA SER A 56 14.08 2.27 -6.38
C SER A 56 12.83 1.40 -6.24
N GLY A 57 12.85 0.46 -5.29
CA GLY A 57 11.71 -0.40 -4.97
C GLY A 57 10.50 0.39 -4.47
N LEU A 58 10.71 1.37 -3.58
CA LEU A 58 9.63 2.27 -3.12
C LEU A 58 9.06 3.08 -4.28
N ALA A 59 9.92 3.68 -5.13
CA ALA A 59 9.47 4.44 -6.30
C ALA A 59 8.63 3.58 -7.24
N MET A 60 9.07 2.35 -7.53
CA MET A 60 8.36 1.39 -8.38
C MET A 60 7.04 0.97 -7.74
N ALA A 61 7.07 0.53 -6.48
CA ALA A 61 5.87 0.10 -5.77
C ALA A 61 4.84 1.23 -5.68
N GLY A 62 5.25 2.45 -5.31
CA GLY A 62 4.38 3.61 -5.24
C GLY A 62 3.77 3.98 -6.60
N SER A 63 4.54 3.87 -7.69
CA SER A 63 4.04 4.10 -9.06
C SER A 63 2.98 3.06 -9.46
N VAL A 64 3.21 1.79 -9.12
CA VAL A 64 2.24 0.72 -9.37
C VAL A 64 1.01 0.87 -8.47
N MET A 65 1.18 1.32 -7.22
CA MET A 65 0.07 1.67 -6.33
C MET A 65 -0.80 2.80 -6.91
N LEU A 66 -0.23 3.81 -7.55
CA LEU A 66 -1.02 4.87 -8.23
C LEU A 66 -1.97 4.29 -9.27
N LEU A 67 -1.53 3.31 -10.05
CA LEU A 67 -2.37 2.64 -11.05
C LEU A 67 -3.51 1.86 -10.40
N PHE A 68 -3.25 1.20 -9.27
CA PHE A 68 -4.34 0.58 -8.49
C PHE A 68 -5.25 1.63 -7.85
N GLY A 69 -4.73 2.77 -7.43
CA GLY A 69 -5.52 3.92 -6.96
C GLY A 69 -6.51 4.42 -8.02
N ALA A 70 -6.10 4.42 -9.30
CA ALA A 70 -7.00 4.72 -10.42
C ALA A 70 -8.10 3.64 -10.58
N ALA A 71 -7.79 2.35 -10.36
CA ALA A 71 -8.79 1.29 -10.31
C ALA A 71 -9.80 1.50 -9.17
N LEU A 72 -9.32 1.87 -7.98
CA LEU A 72 -10.19 2.18 -6.83
C LEU A 72 -11.12 3.37 -7.13
N TYR A 73 -10.58 4.41 -7.78
CA TYR A 73 -11.36 5.59 -8.17
C TYR A 73 -12.46 5.22 -9.17
N GLU A 74 -12.12 4.44 -10.19
CA GLU A 74 -13.09 3.95 -11.18
C GLU A 74 -14.11 2.98 -10.56
N PHE A 75 -13.64 2.09 -9.67
CA PHE A 75 -14.49 1.18 -8.88
C PHE A 75 -15.52 1.96 -8.04
N SER A 76 -15.18 3.14 -7.53
CA SER A 76 -16.06 3.97 -6.71
C SER A 76 -17.37 4.36 -7.42
N ASP A 77 -17.40 4.30 -8.75
CA ASP A 77 -18.59 4.52 -9.60
C ASP A 77 -19.35 5.82 -9.25
N GLY A 78 -18.61 6.85 -8.88
CA GLY A 78 -19.16 8.14 -8.49
C GLY A 78 -19.60 8.28 -7.03
N ASP A 79 -19.57 7.20 -6.22
CA ASP A 79 -19.89 7.29 -4.80
C ASP A 79 -18.83 8.11 -4.05
N THR A 80 -19.28 9.05 -3.23
CA THR A 80 -18.37 9.97 -2.50
C THR A 80 -17.45 9.22 -1.52
N VAL A 81 -17.97 8.21 -0.81
CA VAL A 81 -17.17 7.45 0.17
C VAL A 81 -16.11 6.63 -0.56
N GLY A 82 -16.48 5.97 -1.67
CA GLY A 82 -15.53 5.25 -2.51
C GLY A 82 -14.44 6.17 -3.07
N ARG A 83 -14.81 7.38 -3.53
CA ARG A 83 -13.85 8.39 -4.03
C ARG A 83 -12.90 8.89 -2.95
N ILE A 84 -13.39 9.11 -1.72
CA ILE A 84 -12.53 9.50 -0.60
C ILE A 84 -11.51 8.38 -0.30
N GLY A 85 -11.96 7.12 -0.26
CA GLY A 85 -11.06 5.97 -0.08
C GLY A 85 -9.98 5.89 -1.16
N ALA A 86 -10.37 6.04 -2.43
CA ALA A 86 -9.46 6.07 -3.57
C ALA A 86 -8.48 7.24 -3.50
N ALA A 87 -8.94 8.45 -3.14
CA ALA A 87 -8.08 9.63 -3.01
C ALA A 87 -7.04 9.48 -1.90
N LEU A 88 -7.42 8.91 -0.75
CA LEU A 88 -6.48 8.58 0.33
C LEU A 88 -5.45 7.55 -0.12
N TYR A 89 -5.85 6.57 -0.92
CA TYR A 89 -4.92 5.57 -1.46
C TYR A 89 -3.94 6.20 -2.45
N ILE A 90 -4.42 7.05 -3.37
CA ILE A 90 -3.59 7.80 -4.32
C ILE A 90 -2.60 8.71 -3.59
N LEU A 91 -3.07 9.42 -2.56
CA LEU A 91 -2.20 10.23 -1.70
C LEU A 91 -1.11 9.37 -1.05
N SER A 92 -1.48 8.23 -0.47
CA SER A 92 -0.52 7.30 0.14
C SER A 92 0.51 6.80 -0.87
N SER A 93 0.08 6.52 -2.11
CA SER A 93 0.99 6.12 -3.19
C SER A 93 2.00 7.22 -3.52
N GLY A 94 1.54 8.48 -3.58
CA GLY A 94 2.40 9.65 -3.75
C GLY A 94 3.39 9.82 -2.60
N ILE A 95 2.96 9.56 -1.36
CA ILE A 95 3.85 9.60 -0.20
C ILE A 95 4.92 8.50 -0.29
N VAL A 96 4.58 7.28 -0.71
CA VAL A 96 5.56 6.19 -0.93
C VAL A 96 6.62 6.60 -1.95
N ILE A 97 6.22 7.24 -3.06
CA ILE A 97 7.16 7.79 -4.04
C ILE A 97 8.00 8.91 -3.40
N GLY A 98 7.39 9.81 -2.64
CA GLY A 98 8.09 10.88 -1.93
C GLY A 98 9.15 10.35 -0.95
N LEU A 99 8.84 9.28 -0.21
CA LEU A 99 9.77 8.62 0.70
C LEU A 99 10.98 7.98 0.00
N SER A 100 10.83 7.59 -1.27
CA SER A 100 11.97 7.11 -2.07
C SER A 100 13.01 8.18 -2.37
N LEU A 101 12.63 9.46 -2.28
CA LEU A 101 13.46 10.62 -2.52
C LEU A 101 13.88 11.31 -1.21
N ALA A 102 12.95 11.42 -0.26
CA ALA A 102 13.19 11.95 1.06
C ALA A 102 13.57 10.83 2.02
N THR A 103 14.84 10.39 1.94
CA THR A 103 15.38 9.31 2.80
C THR A 103 15.40 9.73 4.27
N VAL A 104 15.67 8.78 5.16
CA VAL A 104 15.76 9.01 6.62
C VAL A 104 16.74 10.15 7.00
N GLU A 105 17.63 10.53 6.12
CA GLU A 105 18.59 11.63 6.31
C GLU A 105 17.95 13.01 6.13
N VAL A 106 16.79 13.10 5.48
CA VAL A 106 16.08 14.36 5.19
C VAL A 106 15.02 14.63 6.27
N GLN A 107 15.46 14.92 7.47
CA GLN A 107 14.60 15.25 8.60
C GLN A 107 14.19 16.73 8.64
N PRO A 108 12.97 17.07 9.11
CA PRO A 108 11.89 16.21 9.62
C PRO A 108 10.91 15.72 8.55
N ILE A 109 11.18 16.00 7.28
CA ILE A 109 10.24 15.70 6.16
C ILE A 109 9.96 14.20 6.08
N HIS A 110 11.00 13.38 6.25
CA HIS A 110 10.86 11.92 6.21
C HIS A 110 9.88 11.41 7.27
N ASP A 111 10.04 11.81 8.53
CA ASP A 111 9.20 11.33 9.63
C ASP A 111 7.74 11.77 9.49
N GLN A 112 7.53 13.00 9.00
CA GLN A 112 6.18 13.50 8.73
C GLN A 112 5.52 12.71 7.60
N ALA A 113 6.26 12.44 6.51
CA ALA A 113 5.76 11.66 5.39
C ALA A 113 5.49 10.19 5.79
N ALA A 114 6.39 9.56 6.55
CA ALA A 114 6.20 8.21 7.06
C ALA A 114 4.97 8.13 7.97
N THR A 115 4.83 9.06 8.92
CA THR A 115 3.65 9.15 9.79
C THR A 115 2.37 9.31 8.97
N ALA A 116 2.37 10.22 7.98
CA ALA A 116 1.23 10.43 7.11
C ALA A 116 0.87 9.16 6.32
N LEU A 117 1.85 8.38 5.85
CA LEU A 117 1.63 7.09 5.17
C LEU A 117 0.94 6.09 6.09
N PHE A 118 1.47 5.88 7.30
CA PHE A 118 0.93 4.93 8.27
C PHE A 118 -0.44 5.32 8.83
N VAL A 119 -0.90 6.55 8.61
CA VAL A 119 -2.26 6.99 8.90
C VAL A 119 -3.14 6.89 7.65
N ALA A 120 -2.73 7.47 6.53
CA ALA A 120 -3.55 7.60 5.34
C ALA A 120 -3.85 6.25 4.68
N LEU A 121 -2.89 5.34 4.65
CA LEU A 121 -3.03 4.05 3.97
C LEU A 121 -4.04 3.12 4.65
N PRO A 122 -3.98 2.87 5.99
CA PRO A 122 -5.02 2.10 6.67
C PRO A 122 -6.39 2.81 6.65
N LEU A 123 -6.41 4.14 6.74
CA LEU A 123 -7.64 4.91 6.62
C LEU A 123 -8.28 4.73 5.23
N SER A 124 -7.48 4.72 4.17
CA SER A 124 -7.93 4.40 2.82
C SER A 124 -8.58 3.02 2.75
N ALA A 125 -7.96 1.99 3.35
CA ALA A 125 -8.51 0.64 3.41
C ALA A 125 -9.85 0.61 4.16
N ALA A 126 -9.95 1.28 5.31
CA ALA A 126 -11.20 1.37 6.07
C ALA A 126 -12.32 2.05 5.27
N VAL A 127 -12.06 3.23 4.69
CA VAL A 127 -13.06 4.00 3.94
C VAL A 127 -13.49 3.26 2.66
N SER A 128 -12.55 2.67 1.93
CA SER A 128 -12.86 1.84 0.75
C SER A 128 -13.67 0.62 1.14
N SER A 129 -13.45 0.06 2.33
CA SER A 129 -14.22 -1.08 2.85
C SER A 129 -15.65 -0.72 3.20
N VAL A 130 -15.92 0.51 3.67
CA VAL A 130 -17.31 1.00 3.84
C VAL A 130 -18.04 0.98 2.51
N TYR A 131 -17.41 1.46 1.45
CA TYR A 131 -17.99 1.44 0.10
C TYR A 131 -18.19 0.00 -0.41
N ALA A 132 -17.17 -0.85 -0.30
CA ALA A 132 -17.25 -2.26 -0.70
C ALA A 132 -18.38 -3.00 0.04
N TRP A 133 -18.56 -2.73 1.34
CA TRP A 133 -19.67 -3.28 2.12
C TRP A 133 -21.03 -2.88 1.57
N ARG A 134 -21.22 -1.59 1.24
CA ARG A 134 -22.45 -1.08 0.62
C ARG A 134 -22.75 -1.71 -0.74
N ARG A 135 -21.69 -2.07 -1.49
CA ARG A 135 -21.78 -2.76 -2.79
C ARG A 135 -22.01 -4.29 -2.64
N GLY A 136 -22.16 -4.81 -1.43
CA GLY A 136 -22.37 -6.22 -1.18
C GLY A 136 -21.09 -7.07 -1.18
N LEU A 137 -19.92 -6.46 -1.31
CA LEU A 137 -18.59 -7.12 -1.33
C LEU A 137 -18.10 -7.39 0.11
N LYS A 138 -18.95 -8.00 0.92
CA LYS A 138 -18.73 -8.18 2.37
C LYS A 138 -17.42 -8.87 2.74
N PRO A 139 -16.95 -9.94 2.05
CA PRO A 139 -15.68 -10.57 2.38
C PRO A 139 -14.48 -9.62 2.20
N TYR A 140 -14.43 -8.89 1.10
CA TYR A 140 -13.35 -7.94 0.80
C TYR A 140 -13.38 -6.72 1.73
N ALA A 141 -14.59 -6.26 2.09
CA ALA A 141 -14.75 -5.23 3.10
C ALA A 141 -14.28 -5.69 4.49
N ALA A 142 -14.60 -6.92 4.89
CA ALA A 142 -14.13 -7.47 6.16
C ALA A 142 -12.59 -7.57 6.22
N ILE A 143 -11.95 -8.00 5.13
CA ILE A 143 -10.48 -8.04 5.03
C ILE A 143 -9.92 -6.62 5.20
N GLY A 144 -10.48 -5.60 4.54
CA GLY A 144 -9.97 -4.24 4.62
C GLY A 144 -10.21 -3.58 5.99
N PHE A 145 -11.34 -3.83 6.65
CA PHE A 145 -11.55 -3.39 8.03
C PHE A 145 -10.55 -4.05 8.99
N ALA A 146 -10.35 -5.37 8.88
CA ALA A 146 -9.38 -6.09 9.68
C ALA A 146 -7.96 -5.56 9.44
N ALA A 147 -7.60 -5.33 8.18
CA ALA A 147 -6.31 -4.75 7.81
C ALA A 147 -6.09 -3.38 8.45
N ALA A 148 -7.08 -2.49 8.39
CA ALA A 148 -7.00 -1.17 9.01
C ALA A 148 -6.86 -1.26 10.54
N VAL A 149 -7.66 -2.10 11.20
CA VAL A 149 -7.62 -2.29 12.65
C VAL A 149 -6.27 -2.85 13.09
N VAL A 150 -5.74 -3.86 12.41
CA VAL A 150 -4.43 -4.44 12.72
C VAL A 150 -3.33 -3.42 12.49
N SER A 151 -3.35 -2.73 11.34
CA SER A 151 -2.35 -1.71 10.99
C SER A 151 -2.28 -0.59 12.04
N PHE A 152 -3.41 -0.05 12.49
CA PHE A 152 -3.43 0.95 13.58
C PHE A 152 -3.06 0.33 14.93
N GLY A 153 -3.56 -0.88 15.22
CA GLY A 153 -3.33 -1.57 16.49
C GLY A 153 -1.85 -1.84 16.76
N ILE A 154 -1.07 -2.15 15.72
CA ILE A 154 0.38 -2.34 15.86
C ILE A 154 1.05 -1.12 16.47
N TRP A 155 0.68 0.09 16.07
CA TRP A 155 1.28 1.31 16.60
C TRP A 155 0.89 1.63 18.05
N VAL A 156 -0.21 1.07 18.53
CA VAL A 156 -0.60 1.18 19.95
C VAL A 156 0.29 0.31 20.84
N VAL A 157 0.73 -0.84 20.34
CA VAL A 157 1.54 -1.80 21.12
C VAL A 157 3.02 -1.71 20.82
N ALA A 158 3.44 -1.05 19.74
CA ALA A 158 4.83 -0.86 19.37
C ALA A 158 5.54 0.03 20.41
N GLY A 159 6.54 -0.51 21.08
CA GLY A 159 7.37 0.26 22.02
C GLY A 159 8.45 1.10 21.33
N SER A 160 8.73 0.84 20.05
CA SER A 160 9.72 1.52 19.22
C SER A 160 9.39 1.35 17.75
N VAL A 161 9.90 2.24 16.89
CA VAL A 161 9.76 2.10 15.43
C VAL A 161 10.83 1.14 14.93
N THR A 162 10.44 -0.09 14.61
CA THR A 162 11.32 -1.08 13.97
C THR A 162 10.70 -1.60 12.69
N ALA A 163 11.52 -2.15 11.80
CA ALA A 163 11.08 -2.72 10.54
C ALA A 163 10.07 -3.86 10.74
N LEU A 164 10.18 -4.61 11.84
CA LEU A 164 9.21 -5.63 12.19
C LEU A 164 7.81 -5.05 12.38
N TYR A 165 7.66 -4.00 13.17
CA TYR A 165 6.36 -3.35 13.40
C TYR A 165 5.84 -2.66 12.13
N GLU A 166 6.72 -2.04 11.35
CA GLU A 166 6.35 -1.43 10.07
C GLU A 166 5.81 -2.49 9.09
N LEU A 167 6.47 -3.64 8.97
CA LEU A 167 5.99 -4.75 8.14
C LEU A 167 4.68 -5.35 8.67
N MET A 168 4.56 -5.53 9.99
CA MET A 168 3.30 -6.01 10.60
C MET A 168 2.13 -5.04 10.36
N ALA A 169 2.39 -3.74 10.25
CA ALA A 169 1.38 -2.74 9.92
C ALA A 169 1.06 -2.71 8.41
N LEU A 170 2.04 -2.91 7.54
CA LEU A 170 1.86 -2.84 6.08
C LEU A 170 1.33 -4.14 5.47
N ALA A 171 1.72 -5.32 5.99
CA ALA A 171 1.34 -6.60 5.41
C ALA A 171 -0.18 -6.83 5.33
N PRO A 172 -1.00 -6.53 6.36
CA PRO A 172 -2.46 -6.65 6.25
C PRO A 172 -3.07 -5.76 5.16
N ILE A 173 -2.52 -4.55 4.98
CA ILE A 173 -2.96 -3.63 3.92
C ILE A 173 -2.61 -4.20 2.54
N GLY A 174 -1.41 -4.78 2.39
CA GLY A 174 -1.02 -5.48 1.16
C GLY A 174 -1.96 -6.64 0.84
N LEU A 175 -2.34 -7.45 1.83
CA LEU A 175 -3.30 -8.54 1.66
C LEU A 175 -4.69 -8.04 1.24
N TRP A 176 -5.21 -6.97 1.86
CA TRP A 176 -6.46 -6.34 1.44
C TRP A 176 -6.38 -5.85 -0.01
N GLN A 177 -5.30 -5.16 -0.36
CA GLN A 177 -5.06 -4.67 -1.70
C GLN A 177 -5.05 -5.80 -2.74
N MET A 178 -4.33 -6.89 -2.44
CA MET A 178 -4.27 -8.08 -3.30
C MET A 178 -5.65 -8.75 -3.46
N ALA A 179 -6.39 -8.92 -2.36
CA ALA A 179 -7.70 -9.54 -2.38
C ALA A 179 -8.69 -8.72 -3.22
N LEU A 180 -8.73 -7.40 -3.04
CA LEU A 180 -9.60 -6.52 -3.81
C LEU A 180 -9.15 -6.42 -5.27
N GLY A 181 -7.84 -6.37 -5.53
CA GLY A 181 -7.26 -6.40 -6.88
C GLY A 181 -7.63 -7.70 -7.62
N TYR A 182 -7.53 -8.85 -6.95
CA TYR A 182 -7.95 -10.13 -7.51
C TYR A 182 -9.44 -10.12 -7.89
N TRP A 183 -10.29 -9.64 -7.00
CA TRP A 183 -11.71 -9.49 -7.32
C TRP A 183 -11.92 -8.58 -8.54
N MET A 184 -11.23 -7.45 -8.62
CA MET A 184 -11.32 -6.54 -9.77
C MET A 184 -10.90 -7.23 -11.07
N CYS A 185 -9.85 -8.05 -11.05
CA CYS A 185 -9.39 -8.80 -12.23
C CYS A 185 -10.40 -9.86 -12.68
N SER A 186 -11.20 -10.41 -11.76
CA SER A 186 -12.16 -11.48 -12.04
C SER A 186 -13.50 -10.98 -12.60
N GLN A 187 -13.67 -9.65 -12.79
CA GLN A 187 -14.91 -9.11 -13.33
C GLN A 187 -15.05 -9.45 -14.82
N GLU A 188 -16.19 -10.03 -15.20
CA GLU A 188 -16.52 -10.30 -16.60
C GLU A 188 -16.82 -9.00 -17.33
N SER A 189 -16.26 -8.87 -18.52
CA SER A 189 -16.58 -7.75 -19.42
C SER A 189 -17.74 -8.14 -20.32
N PRO A 190 -18.70 -7.24 -20.58
CA PRO A 190 -19.78 -7.49 -21.54
C PRO A 190 -19.32 -7.83 -22.97
N TYR A 191 -18.01 -7.74 -23.23
CA TYR A 191 -17.39 -7.99 -24.53
C TYR A 191 -16.46 -9.22 -24.53
N ASP A 192 -16.41 -10.00 -23.44
CA ASP A 192 -15.56 -11.19 -23.38
C ASP A 192 -16.15 -12.35 -24.26
N ASP A 193 -17.41 -12.22 -24.73
CA ASP A 193 -18.11 -13.19 -25.60
C ASP A 193 -18.11 -12.80 -27.11
N LEU A 194 -17.35 -11.76 -27.50
CA LEU A 194 -17.21 -11.30 -28.88
C LEU A 194 -15.81 -11.61 -29.42
#